data_05b319202a20b2a43cda2bf85a5d5f86
#
_entry.id   05b319202a20b2a43cda2bf85a5d5f86
#
_cell.length_a   1.000
_cell.length_b   1.000
_cell.length_c   1.000
_cell.angle_alpha   90.00
_cell.angle_beta   90.00
_cell.angle_gamma   90.00
#
_symmetry.space_group_name_H-M   'P 1'
#
loop_
_entity.id
_entity.type
_entity.pdbx_description
1 polymer ?
#
loop_
_entity_poly.entity_id
_entity_poly.type
_entity_poly.pdbx_seq_one_letter_code
_entity_poly.pdbx_strand_id
1 'polypeptide(L)' 'MVSTTRENRFGVEMHDDDAGWRVAIVDPDGAVVSERACRDQTEARTYASTVRQHIYWLSPERFRAYYRL' A
#
# COMPACT_ATOMS: atom_id res chain seq x y z
N MET A 1 23.12 10.82 15.64
CA MET A 1 22.61 11.52 14.51
C MET A 1 21.24 11.03 14.15
N VAL A 2 20.45 11.88 13.81
CA VAL A 2 19.10 11.54 13.51
C VAL A 2 18.86 11.59 12.02
N SER A 3 18.22 10.61 11.54
CA SER A 3 17.85 10.63 10.15
C SER A 3 16.84 11.74 9.90
N THR A 4 17.08 12.48 8.87
CA THR A 4 16.10 13.47 8.46
C THR A 4 15.16 12.93 7.42
N THR A 5 15.36 11.68 7.04
CA THR A 5 14.51 11.06 6.06
C THR A 5 13.13 10.87 6.65
N ARG A 6 12.14 11.30 5.93
CA ARG A 6 10.78 11.08 6.35
C ARG A 6 10.39 9.65 6.08
N GLU A 7 9.94 9.00 7.13
CA GLU A 7 9.46 7.65 6.99
C GLU A 7 8.14 7.63 6.28
N ASN A 8 8.02 6.71 5.34
CA ASN A 8 6.74 6.46 4.70
C ASN A 8 5.97 5.50 5.59
N ARG A 9 4.91 5.99 6.21
CA ARG A 9 4.12 5.20 7.14
C ARG A 9 2.83 4.68 6.55
N PHE A 10 2.73 4.71 5.25
CA PHE A 10 1.63 4.02 4.60
C PHE A 10 1.77 2.52 4.81
N GLY A 11 0.66 1.83 4.76
CA GLY A 11 0.65 0.39 4.89
C GLY A 11 -0.14 -0.23 3.78
N VAL A 12 -0.03 -1.55 3.68
CA VAL A 12 -0.80 -2.29 2.70
C VAL A 12 -1.38 -3.51 3.38
N GLU A 13 -2.65 -3.81 3.08
CA GLU A 13 -3.36 -4.93 3.67
C GLU A 13 -3.98 -5.76 2.56
N MET A 14 -4.03 -7.06 2.80
CA MET A 14 -4.71 -7.99 1.91
C MET A 14 -5.96 -8.49 2.60
N HIS A 15 -7.05 -8.50 1.86
CA HIS A 15 -8.34 -8.95 2.39
C HIS A 15 -8.94 -10.00 1.48
N ASP A 16 -9.52 -11.02 2.09
CA ASP A 16 -10.16 -12.11 1.37
C ASP A 16 -11.58 -12.23 1.94
N ASP A 17 -12.55 -11.93 1.11
CA ASP A 17 -13.95 -12.06 1.53
C ASP A 17 -14.77 -12.70 0.40
N ASP A 18 -16.08 -12.70 0.56
CA ASP A 18 -16.96 -13.36 -0.40
C ASP A 18 -16.82 -12.78 -1.81
N ALA A 19 -16.43 -11.53 -1.90
CA ALA A 19 -16.25 -10.87 -3.19
C ALA A 19 -14.91 -11.19 -3.82
N GLY A 20 -14.00 -11.85 -3.09
CA GLY A 20 -12.69 -12.21 -3.60
C GLY A 20 -11.59 -11.48 -2.85
N TRP A 21 -10.44 -11.40 -3.50
CA TRP A 21 -9.26 -10.79 -2.91
C TRP A 21 -9.18 -9.31 -3.21
N ARG A 22 -8.74 -8.53 -2.22
CA ARG A 22 -8.54 -7.10 -2.39
C ARG A 22 -7.27 -6.69 -1.66
N VAL A 23 -6.62 -5.66 -2.20
CA VAL A 23 -5.45 -5.07 -1.57
C VAL A 23 -5.80 -3.62 -1.26
N ALA A 24 -5.58 -3.22 -0.03
CA ALA A 24 -5.88 -1.87 0.43
C ALA A 24 -4.60 -1.15 0.79
N ILE A 25 -4.52 0.11 0.43
CA ILE A 25 -3.46 0.99 0.90
C ILE A 25 -4.04 1.81 2.04
N VAL A 26 -3.32 1.83 3.15
CA VAL A 26 -3.77 2.46 4.38
C VAL A 26 -2.83 3.61 4.68
N ASP A 27 -3.38 4.75 5.03
CA ASP A 27 -2.54 5.91 5.36
C ASP A 27 -2.05 5.82 6.80
N PRO A 28 -1.16 6.74 7.20
CA PRO A 28 -0.61 6.66 8.57
C PRO A 28 -1.64 6.77 9.67
N ASP A 29 -2.81 7.30 9.39
CA ASP A 29 -3.87 7.39 10.38
C ASP A 29 -4.76 6.17 10.42
N GLY A 30 -4.50 5.21 9.55
CA GLY A 30 -5.27 3.98 9.53
C GLY A 30 -6.44 3.98 8.58
N ALA A 31 -6.60 5.03 7.80
CA ALA A 31 -7.71 5.11 6.86
C ALA A 31 -7.33 4.43 5.54
N VAL A 32 -8.28 3.71 4.97
CA VAL A 32 -8.09 3.11 3.65
C VAL A 32 -8.20 4.22 2.61
N VAL A 33 -7.13 4.42 1.85
CA VAL A 33 -7.10 5.47 0.84
C VAL A 33 -7.11 4.92 -0.58
N SER A 34 -7.00 3.61 -0.74
CA SER A 34 -7.07 2.99 -2.05
C SER A 34 -7.37 1.52 -1.88
N GLU A 35 -8.16 0.97 -2.78
CA GLU A 35 -8.42 -0.47 -2.79
C GLU A 35 -8.34 -0.96 -4.22
N ARG A 36 -7.83 -2.16 -4.37
CA ARG A 36 -7.77 -2.80 -5.67
C ARG A 36 -8.28 -4.23 -5.57
N ALA A 37 -9.28 -4.55 -6.38
CA ALA A 37 -9.78 -5.91 -6.48
C ALA A 37 -8.77 -6.75 -7.26
N CYS A 38 -8.53 -7.96 -6.76
CA CYS A 38 -7.60 -8.87 -7.39
C CYS A 38 -8.31 -10.17 -7.73
N ARG A 39 -7.82 -10.82 -8.76
CA ARG A 39 -8.45 -12.02 -9.28
C ARG A 39 -8.29 -13.20 -8.33
N ASP A 40 -7.13 -13.30 -7.70
CA ASP A 40 -6.84 -14.41 -6.80
C ASP A 40 -5.76 -13.98 -5.83
N GLN A 41 -5.39 -14.91 -4.95
CA GLN A 41 -4.39 -14.64 -3.93
C GLN A 41 -3.04 -14.28 -4.52
N THR A 42 -2.65 -14.96 -5.59
CA THR A 42 -1.36 -14.70 -6.21
C THR A 42 -1.28 -13.28 -6.72
N GLU A 43 -2.32 -12.82 -7.38
CA GLU A 43 -2.34 -11.44 -7.87
C GLU A 43 -2.30 -10.46 -6.71
N ALA A 44 -3.07 -10.75 -5.65
CA ALA A 44 -3.09 -9.87 -4.48
C ALA A 44 -1.72 -9.78 -3.83
N ARG A 45 -1.04 -10.91 -3.69
CA ARG A 45 0.29 -10.93 -3.10
C ARG A 45 1.28 -10.16 -3.93
N THR A 46 1.23 -10.33 -5.23
CA THR A 46 2.14 -9.64 -6.13
C THR A 46 1.92 -8.13 -6.04
N TYR A 47 0.69 -7.71 -6.07
CA TYR A 47 0.39 -6.29 -5.98
C TYR A 47 0.80 -5.73 -4.62
N ALA A 48 0.46 -6.44 -3.54
CA ALA A 48 0.83 -5.99 -2.19
C ALA A 48 2.34 -5.89 -2.04
N SER A 49 3.07 -6.83 -2.60
CA SER A 49 4.52 -6.81 -2.55
C SER A 49 5.08 -5.59 -3.27
N THR A 50 4.50 -5.27 -4.43
CA THR A 50 4.92 -4.09 -5.19
C THR A 50 4.66 -2.82 -4.40
N VAL A 51 3.49 -2.73 -3.77
CA VAL A 51 3.15 -1.55 -2.97
C VAL A 51 4.13 -1.42 -1.80
N ARG A 52 4.45 -2.54 -1.14
CA ARG A 52 5.40 -2.51 -0.03
C ARG A 52 6.76 -2.00 -0.46
N GLN A 53 7.21 -2.42 -1.64
CA GLN A 53 8.48 -1.93 -2.15
C GLN A 53 8.44 -0.42 -2.37
N HIS A 54 7.33 0.08 -2.90
CA HIS A 54 7.20 1.51 -3.11
C HIS A 54 7.13 2.27 -1.79
N ILE A 55 6.48 1.69 -0.77
CA ILE A 55 6.47 2.30 0.55
C ILE A 55 7.90 2.41 1.07
N TYR A 56 8.68 1.38 0.83
CA TYR A 56 10.05 1.34 1.32
C TYR A 56 10.95 2.33 0.59
N TRP A 57 10.74 2.52 -0.70
CA TRP A 57 11.64 3.29 -1.55
C TRP A 57 11.24 4.74 -1.74
N LEU A 58 9.96 5.04 -1.67
CA LEU A 58 9.46 6.37 -2.01
C LEU A 58 9.16 7.16 -0.75
N SER A 59 9.40 8.47 -0.82
CA SER A 59 8.95 9.37 0.24
C SER A 59 7.43 9.37 0.26
N PRO A 60 6.84 9.82 1.36
CA PRO A 60 5.37 9.90 1.42
C PRO A 60 4.77 10.71 0.28
N GLU A 61 5.42 11.80 -0.09
CA GLU A 61 4.91 12.65 -1.16
C GLU A 61 4.93 11.95 -2.49
N ARG A 62 6.03 11.25 -2.77
CA ARG A 62 6.14 10.54 -4.03
C ARG A 62 5.22 9.33 -4.07
N PHE A 63 5.05 8.68 -2.95
CA PHE A 63 4.14 7.56 -2.86
C PHE A 63 2.71 8.01 -3.18
N ARG A 64 2.28 9.13 -2.59
CA ARG A 64 0.97 9.67 -2.87
C ARG A 64 0.80 9.99 -4.34
N ALA A 65 1.82 10.59 -4.93
CA ALA A 65 1.74 10.96 -6.33
C ALA A 65 1.65 9.72 -7.21
N TYR A 66 2.45 8.71 -6.88
CA TYR A 66 2.49 7.50 -7.69
C TYR A 66 1.16 6.77 -7.70
N TYR A 67 0.51 6.69 -6.56
CA TYR A 67 -0.75 5.98 -6.43
C TYR A 67 -1.96 6.91 -6.50
N ARG A 68 -1.73 8.18 -6.68
CA ARG A 68 -2.79 9.19 -6.81
C ARG A 68 -3.70 9.23 -5.59
N LEU A 69 -3.07 9.25 -4.45
CA LEU A 69 -3.81 9.27 -3.19
C LEU A 69 -4.19 10.68 -2.76
#